data_bd5d410caefbd254acbc99daef9918a3
#
_entry.id   bd5d410caefbd254acbc99daef9918a3
#
_cell.length_a   1.000
_cell.length_b   1.000
_cell.length_c   1.000
_cell.angle_alpha   90.00
_cell.angle_beta   90.00
_cell.angle_gamma   90.00
#
_symmetry.space_group_name_H-M   'P 1'
#
loop_
_entity.id
_entity.type
_entity.pdbx_description
1 polymer ?
#
loop_
_entity_poly.entity_id
_entity_poly.type
_entity_poly.pdbx_seq_one_letter_code
_entity_poly.pdbx_strand_id
1 'polypeptide(L)'
;MIEQNVDGICILANYSEQFLLSDEERETLTRLCIEHVDGRVPVITTVSHFSTDIALSRAKLVKSLGGDMLMMMPPYHGALMKGSPQQTFEQFAKVGEAGVTIMVQDAPLSGVDLPVPLLVKMAKEIEMVKCFKIECAQAAAKLRQLVNEGREIIEGPFDGEEGITLFADLEAGATGNMSSAMLPDLIRPVVLDFLDGKVEEAESKYNQILPLINYENRQCGFRAAKIIMKEGGVIKSDYCRHPIAPLEDSTREGLIKLASKYNPVALTWGL
;
A
#
# COMPACT_ATOMS: atom_id res chain seq x y z
N MET A 1 7.28 10.62 6.92
CA MET A 1 7.00 9.19 7.16
C MET A 1 7.98 8.56 8.14
N ILE A 2 9.29 8.71 8.00
CA ILE A 2 10.25 8.15 8.97
C ILE A 2 10.00 8.70 10.38
N GLU A 3 9.70 9.97 10.53
CA GLU A 3 9.31 10.58 11.82
C GLU A 3 7.91 10.18 12.31
N GLN A 4 7.10 9.56 11.45
CA GLN A 4 5.87 8.85 11.83
C GLN A 4 6.16 7.41 12.29
N ASN A 5 7.45 7.03 12.40
CA ASN A 5 7.92 5.70 12.81
C ASN A 5 7.43 4.56 11.92
N VAL A 6 7.29 4.78 10.59
CA VAL A 6 6.93 3.70 9.67
C VAL A 6 8.01 2.61 9.63
N ASP A 7 7.60 1.36 9.44
CA ASP A 7 8.50 0.21 9.30
C ASP A 7 8.97 -0.01 7.86
N GLY A 8 8.38 0.71 6.90
CA GLY A 8 8.75 0.72 5.49
C GLY A 8 8.00 1.81 4.71
N ILE A 9 8.49 2.16 3.54
CA ILE A 9 7.89 3.18 2.68
C ILE A 9 7.56 2.57 1.33
N CYS A 10 6.27 2.58 0.96
CA CYS A 10 5.83 2.18 -0.37
C CYS A 10 5.67 3.40 -1.28
N ILE A 11 6.37 3.38 -2.40
CA ILE A 11 6.34 4.46 -3.40
C ILE A 11 5.69 3.99 -4.71
N LEU A 12 5.21 4.94 -5.50
CA LEU A 12 4.60 4.72 -6.81
C LEU A 12 3.39 3.77 -6.75
N ALA A 13 2.69 3.74 -5.60
CA ALA A 13 1.45 3.00 -5.40
C ALA A 13 0.24 3.78 -5.93
N ASN A 14 -0.97 3.23 -5.76
CA ASN A 14 -2.20 3.88 -6.21
C ASN A 14 -2.35 5.29 -5.62
N TYR A 15 -2.05 5.47 -4.34
CA TYR A 15 -2.11 6.75 -3.65
C TYR A 15 -0.96 7.71 -4.02
N SER A 16 0.01 7.25 -4.81
CA SER A 16 1.07 8.08 -5.41
C SER A 16 0.76 8.47 -6.86
N GLU A 17 -0.47 8.38 -7.30
CA GLU A 17 -0.90 8.72 -8.67
C GLU A 17 -0.12 7.94 -9.76
N GLN A 18 0.24 6.67 -9.49
CA GLN A 18 1.16 5.88 -10.33
C GLN A 18 0.77 5.81 -11.81
N PHE A 19 -0.53 5.88 -12.13
CA PHE A 19 -1.05 5.80 -13.49
C PHE A 19 -0.92 7.11 -14.28
N LEU A 20 -0.53 8.20 -13.61
CA LEU A 20 -0.39 9.54 -14.16
C LEU A 20 1.08 9.96 -14.31
N LEU A 21 2.00 9.06 -14.02
CA LEU A 21 3.44 9.29 -14.11
C LEU A 21 4.02 8.61 -15.35
N SER A 22 4.88 9.33 -16.08
CA SER A 22 5.69 8.73 -17.13
C SER A 22 6.74 7.79 -16.53
N ASP A 23 7.31 6.89 -17.34
CA ASP A 23 8.38 6.01 -16.86
C ASP A 23 9.64 6.80 -16.45
N GLU A 24 9.96 7.91 -17.10
CA GLU A 24 11.06 8.81 -16.72
C GLU A 24 10.83 9.46 -15.34
N GLU A 25 9.59 9.89 -15.06
CA GLU A 25 9.23 10.43 -13.75
C GLU A 25 9.27 9.33 -12.67
N ARG A 26 8.83 8.13 -12.99
CA ARG A 26 8.90 6.97 -12.09
C ARG A 26 10.36 6.64 -11.75
N GLU A 27 11.26 6.61 -12.74
CA GLU A 27 12.70 6.41 -12.52
C GLU A 27 13.27 7.48 -11.60
N THR A 28 12.99 8.76 -11.91
CA THR A 28 13.46 9.89 -11.11
C THR A 28 12.99 9.80 -9.67
N LEU A 29 11.70 9.54 -9.44
CA LEU A 29 11.12 9.41 -8.11
C LEU A 29 11.69 8.19 -7.36
N THR A 30 11.87 7.05 -8.04
CA THR A 30 12.46 5.86 -7.42
C THR A 30 13.87 6.15 -6.92
N ARG A 31 14.71 6.76 -7.75
CA ARG A 31 16.08 7.14 -7.39
C ARG A 31 16.11 8.10 -6.21
N LEU A 32 15.35 9.20 -6.29
CA LEU A 32 15.29 10.21 -5.24
C LEU A 32 14.81 9.63 -3.91
N CYS A 33 13.79 8.76 -3.92
CA CYS A 33 13.26 8.16 -2.70
C CYS A 33 14.28 7.21 -2.06
N ILE A 34 14.91 6.32 -2.84
CA ILE A 34 15.91 5.39 -2.32
C ILE A 34 17.10 6.15 -1.76
N GLU A 35 17.65 7.12 -2.50
CA GLU A 35 18.77 7.95 -2.05
C GLU A 35 18.41 8.76 -0.79
N HIS A 36 17.21 9.34 -0.73
CA HIS A 36 16.79 10.14 0.44
C HIS A 36 16.50 9.28 1.67
N VAL A 37 15.91 8.10 1.49
CA VAL A 37 15.66 7.16 2.60
C VAL A 37 16.97 6.63 3.16
N ASP A 38 17.96 6.38 2.32
CA ASP A 38 19.34 6.00 2.69
C ASP A 38 19.37 4.84 3.70
N GLY A 39 18.63 3.77 3.40
CA GLY A 39 18.59 2.55 4.21
C GLY A 39 17.97 2.67 5.61
N ARG A 40 17.38 3.83 5.97
CA ARG A 40 16.76 4.03 7.29
C ARG A 40 15.54 3.13 7.50
N VAL A 41 14.80 2.84 6.45
CA VAL A 41 13.70 1.87 6.40
C VAL A 41 13.65 1.25 5.00
N PRO A 42 13.09 0.05 4.81
CA PRO A 42 12.90 -0.54 3.50
C PRO A 42 12.05 0.33 2.57
N VAL A 43 12.43 0.39 1.29
CA VAL A 43 11.66 1.04 0.22
C VAL A 43 11.02 -0.01 -0.68
N ILE A 44 9.69 0.00 -0.71
CA ILE A 44 8.86 -0.86 -1.57
C ILE A 44 8.47 -0.06 -2.79
N THR A 45 8.85 -0.51 -3.99
CA THR A 45 8.53 0.21 -5.23
C THR A 45 7.48 -0.53 -6.04
N THR A 46 6.37 0.14 -6.37
CA THR A 46 5.35 -0.46 -7.24
C THR A 46 5.80 -0.48 -8.69
N VAL A 47 5.76 -1.66 -9.30
CA VAL A 47 6.21 -1.90 -10.69
C VAL A 47 5.08 -2.37 -11.61
N SER A 48 3.83 -2.34 -11.13
CA SER A 48 2.66 -2.83 -11.86
C SER A 48 2.57 -2.24 -13.27
N HIS A 49 2.38 -3.10 -14.24
CA HIS A 49 2.06 -2.76 -15.61
C HIS A 49 1.38 -3.95 -16.29
N PHE A 50 0.53 -3.69 -17.28
CA PHE A 50 -0.12 -4.76 -18.05
C PHE A 50 0.89 -5.58 -18.86
N SER A 51 1.86 -4.90 -19.51
CA SER A 51 2.95 -5.57 -20.22
C SER A 51 3.96 -6.13 -19.23
N THR A 52 4.24 -7.43 -19.36
CA THR A 52 5.26 -8.14 -18.58
C THR A 52 6.66 -7.55 -18.79
N ASP A 53 7.01 -7.19 -20.02
CA ASP A 53 8.33 -6.62 -20.34
C ASP A 53 8.56 -5.27 -19.67
N ILE A 54 7.52 -4.43 -19.61
CA ILE A 54 7.61 -3.14 -18.91
C ILE A 54 7.71 -3.36 -17.39
N ALA A 55 6.91 -4.25 -16.83
CA ALA A 55 7.01 -4.58 -15.40
C ALA A 55 8.39 -5.14 -15.04
N LEU A 56 8.94 -6.03 -15.84
CA LEU A 56 10.30 -6.55 -15.67
C LEU A 56 11.38 -5.46 -15.82
N SER A 57 11.23 -4.55 -16.78
CA SER A 57 12.17 -3.42 -16.95
C SER A 57 12.18 -2.52 -15.72
N ARG A 58 10.99 -2.18 -15.18
CA ARG A 58 10.86 -1.42 -13.93
C ARG A 58 11.49 -2.17 -12.74
N ALA A 59 11.28 -3.48 -12.63
CA ALA A 59 11.86 -4.30 -11.58
C ALA A 59 13.40 -4.32 -11.63
N LYS A 60 13.98 -4.46 -12.83
CA LYS A 60 15.44 -4.39 -13.04
C LYS A 60 16.00 -3.01 -12.67
N LEU A 61 15.29 -1.94 -12.99
CA LEU A 61 15.67 -0.59 -12.58
C LEU A 61 15.70 -0.47 -11.04
N VAL A 62 14.65 -0.92 -10.35
CA VAL A 62 14.59 -0.91 -8.89
C VAL A 62 15.76 -1.69 -8.29
N LYS A 63 16.08 -2.88 -8.84
CA LYS A 63 17.26 -3.66 -8.45
C LYS A 63 18.55 -2.87 -8.61
N SER A 64 18.72 -2.21 -9.75
CA SER A 64 19.96 -1.44 -10.04
C SER A 64 20.12 -0.22 -9.13
N LEU A 65 19.04 0.32 -8.59
CA LEU A 65 19.03 1.44 -7.66
C LEU A 65 19.12 1.03 -6.19
N GLY A 66 19.13 -0.29 -5.90
CA GLY A 66 19.22 -0.80 -4.54
C GLY A 66 17.88 -0.79 -3.77
N GLY A 67 16.74 -0.82 -4.47
CA GLY A 67 15.43 -0.95 -3.82
C GLY A 67 15.24 -2.32 -3.17
N ASP A 68 14.54 -2.35 -2.05
CA ASP A 68 14.46 -3.52 -1.17
C ASP A 68 13.37 -4.52 -1.59
N MET A 69 12.23 -4.00 -2.06
CA MET A 69 11.06 -4.82 -2.40
C MET A 69 10.27 -4.21 -3.55
N LEU A 70 9.65 -5.07 -4.34
CA LEU A 70 8.67 -4.70 -5.35
C LEU A 70 7.25 -4.90 -4.82
N MET A 71 6.31 -4.06 -5.24
CA MET A 71 4.89 -4.35 -5.12
C MET A 71 4.26 -4.43 -6.51
N MET A 72 3.40 -5.43 -6.72
CA MET A 72 2.80 -5.65 -8.04
C MET A 72 1.38 -6.17 -7.94
N MET A 73 0.45 -5.52 -8.68
CA MET A 73 -0.89 -6.04 -8.97
C MET A 73 -0.84 -7.05 -10.12
N PRO A 74 -1.84 -7.93 -10.26
CA PRO A 74 -1.98 -8.78 -11.44
C PRO A 74 -2.13 -7.92 -12.71
N PRO A 75 -1.83 -8.47 -13.92
CA PRO A 75 -1.93 -7.73 -15.17
C PRO A 75 -3.38 -7.38 -15.49
N TYR A 76 -3.66 -6.08 -15.65
CA TYR A 76 -4.95 -5.56 -16.08
C TYR A 76 -4.78 -4.27 -16.88
N HIS A 77 -5.71 -4.01 -17.79
CA HIS A 77 -5.78 -2.76 -18.55
C HIS A 77 -7.25 -2.32 -18.67
N GLY A 78 -7.71 -1.56 -17.68
CA GLY A 78 -9.09 -1.10 -17.61
C GLY A 78 -10.10 -2.25 -17.68
N ALA A 79 -11.26 -2.01 -18.29
CA ALA A 79 -12.32 -2.99 -18.45
C ALA A 79 -12.09 -4.00 -19.58
N LEU A 80 -11.12 -3.74 -20.47
CA LEU A 80 -10.97 -4.49 -21.72
C LEU A 80 -10.10 -5.75 -21.59
N MET A 81 -9.03 -5.68 -20.81
CA MET A 81 -8.02 -6.74 -20.77
C MET A 81 -7.62 -7.05 -19.34
N LYS A 82 -7.64 -8.34 -19.03
CA LYS A 82 -7.22 -8.90 -17.75
C LYS A 82 -6.38 -10.13 -18.01
N GLY A 83 -5.38 -10.37 -17.18
CA GLY A 83 -4.65 -11.63 -17.20
C GLY A 83 -5.52 -12.77 -16.65
N SER A 84 -5.47 -13.93 -17.29
CA SER A 84 -5.96 -15.18 -16.69
C SER A 84 -5.10 -15.54 -15.46
N PRO A 85 -5.52 -16.47 -14.60
CA PRO A 85 -4.69 -16.97 -13.49
C PRO A 85 -3.31 -17.46 -13.96
N GLN A 86 -3.26 -18.15 -15.10
CA GLN A 86 -1.99 -18.64 -15.67
C GLN A 86 -1.09 -17.47 -16.15
N GLN A 87 -1.64 -16.49 -16.86
CA GLN A 87 -0.89 -15.32 -17.31
C GLN A 87 -0.43 -14.44 -16.15
N THR A 88 -1.23 -14.35 -15.09
CA THR A 88 -0.83 -13.68 -13.85
C THR A 88 0.37 -14.39 -13.23
N PHE A 89 0.31 -15.70 -13.06
CA PHE A 89 1.43 -16.48 -12.54
C PHE A 89 2.70 -16.28 -13.38
N GLU A 90 2.59 -16.41 -14.72
CA GLU A 90 3.71 -16.24 -15.65
C GLU A 90 4.33 -14.83 -15.56
N GLN A 91 3.51 -13.77 -15.41
CA GLN A 91 4.02 -12.42 -15.23
C GLN A 91 4.82 -12.27 -13.93
N PHE A 92 4.29 -12.76 -12.80
CA PHE A 92 5.00 -12.72 -11.52
C PHE A 92 6.30 -13.54 -11.56
N ALA A 93 6.27 -14.73 -12.17
CA ALA A 93 7.47 -15.54 -12.36
C ALA A 93 8.53 -14.79 -13.19
N LYS A 94 8.11 -14.14 -14.28
CA LYS A 94 9.01 -13.39 -15.15
C LYS A 94 9.60 -12.16 -14.46
N VAL A 95 8.79 -11.41 -13.72
CA VAL A 95 9.27 -10.26 -12.93
C VAL A 95 10.20 -10.70 -11.80
N GLY A 96 9.95 -11.88 -11.21
CA GLY A 96 10.83 -12.48 -10.19
C GLY A 96 12.27 -12.73 -10.66
N GLU A 97 12.50 -12.89 -11.98
CA GLU A 97 13.85 -12.99 -12.53
C GLU A 97 14.75 -11.75 -12.26
N ALA A 98 14.16 -10.62 -11.88
CA ALA A 98 14.91 -9.44 -11.45
C ALA A 98 15.64 -9.66 -10.12
N GLY A 99 15.28 -10.69 -9.33
CA GLY A 99 15.94 -11.04 -8.07
C GLY A 99 15.70 -10.02 -6.96
N VAL A 100 14.49 -9.46 -6.90
CA VAL A 100 14.01 -8.58 -5.81
C VAL A 100 12.73 -9.18 -5.24
N THR A 101 12.60 -9.21 -3.93
CA THR A 101 11.39 -9.72 -3.25
C THR A 101 10.13 -9.02 -3.77
N ILE A 102 9.06 -9.77 -4.01
CA ILE A 102 7.79 -9.27 -4.53
C ILE A 102 6.71 -9.40 -3.47
N MET A 103 6.02 -8.28 -3.22
CA MET A 103 4.72 -8.22 -2.55
C MET A 103 3.61 -8.26 -3.60
N VAL A 104 2.74 -9.24 -3.51
CA VAL A 104 1.54 -9.32 -4.35
C VAL A 104 0.49 -8.37 -3.78
N GLN A 105 0.02 -7.43 -4.59
CA GLN A 105 -1.10 -6.56 -4.23
C GLN A 105 -2.40 -7.12 -4.81
N ASP A 106 -3.24 -7.64 -3.96
CA ASP A 106 -4.59 -8.11 -4.28
C ASP A 106 -5.59 -6.98 -4.10
N ALA A 107 -5.69 -6.15 -5.13
CA ALA A 107 -6.49 -4.92 -5.10
C ALA A 107 -7.72 -5.01 -6.00
N PRO A 108 -8.91 -4.60 -5.53
CA PRO A 108 -10.15 -4.60 -6.33
C PRO A 108 -10.05 -3.75 -7.58
N LEU A 109 -9.19 -2.73 -7.58
CA LEU A 109 -8.95 -1.85 -8.73
C LEU A 109 -8.48 -2.60 -9.98
N SER A 110 -7.77 -3.71 -9.80
CA SER A 110 -7.34 -4.54 -10.94
C SER A 110 -8.52 -5.22 -11.62
N GLY A 111 -9.61 -5.48 -10.90
CA GLY A 111 -10.72 -6.29 -11.37
C GLY A 111 -10.31 -7.73 -11.75
N VAL A 112 -9.13 -8.17 -11.32
CA VAL A 112 -8.61 -9.54 -11.47
C VAL A 112 -8.73 -10.21 -10.11
N ASP A 113 -9.43 -11.34 -10.06
CA ASP A 113 -9.52 -12.15 -8.86
C ASP A 113 -8.24 -12.97 -8.66
N LEU A 114 -7.70 -12.93 -7.44
CA LEU A 114 -6.54 -13.71 -7.03
C LEU A 114 -6.96 -14.73 -5.94
N PRO A 115 -7.51 -15.89 -6.31
CA PRO A 115 -7.95 -16.87 -5.32
C PRO A 115 -6.76 -17.38 -4.49
N VAL A 116 -7.00 -17.73 -3.23
CA VAL A 116 -5.96 -18.20 -2.29
C VAL A 116 -5.09 -19.33 -2.85
N PRO A 117 -5.64 -20.35 -3.54
CA PRO A 117 -4.79 -21.38 -4.14
C PRO A 117 -3.76 -20.84 -5.15
N LEU A 118 -4.09 -19.76 -5.89
CA LEU A 118 -3.14 -19.10 -6.78
C LEU A 118 -2.07 -18.35 -5.99
N LEU A 119 -2.44 -17.61 -4.95
CA LEU A 119 -1.48 -16.88 -4.09
C LEU A 119 -0.49 -17.85 -3.44
N VAL A 120 -0.99 -18.95 -2.89
CA VAL A 120 -0.16 -20.02 -2.29
C VAL A 120 0.74 -20.68 -3.33
N LYS A 121 0.21 -20.95 -4.54
CA LYS A 121 1.03 -21.47 -5.64
C LYS A 121 2.15 -20.51 -6.01
N MET A 122 1.86 -19.22 -6.13
CA MET A 122 2.87 -18.20 -6.44
C MET A 122 3.97 -18.16 -5.36
N ALA A 123 3.60 -18.19 -4.07
CA ALA A 123 4.57 -18.21 -2.98
C ALA A 123 5.44 -19.49 -2.96
N LYS A 124 4.89 -20.62 -3.37
CA LYS A 124 5.61 -21.92 -3.44
C LYS A 124 6.59 -22.01 -4.61
N GLU A 125 6.17 -21.53 -5.77
CA GLU A 125 6.86 -21.81 -7.03
C GLU A 125 7.68 -20.62 -7.54
N ILE A 126 7.45 -19.40 -7.04
CA ILE A 126 8.19 -18.20 -7.41
C ILE A 126 9.00 -17.74 -6.21
N GLU A 127 10.31 -17.99 -6.21
CA GLU A 127 11.21 -17.71 -5.09
C GLU A 127 11.09 -16.29 -4.56
N MET A 128 10.88 -15.30 -5.43
CA MET A 128 10.80 -13.88 -5.05
C MET A 128 9.44 -13.47 -4.49
N VAL A 129 8.37 -14.25 -4.66
CA VAL A 129 7.05 -13.92 -4.09
C VAL A 129 7.00 -14.35 -2.64
N LYS A 130 6.96 -13.38 -1.71
CA LYS A 130 6.98 -13.61 -0.26
C LYS A 130 5.84 -12.94 0.47
N CYS A 131 5.50 -11.70 0.11
CA CYS A 131 4.56 -10.86 0.84
C CYS A 131 3.24 -10.69 0.08
N PHE A 132 2.19 -10.36 0.84
CA PHE A 132 0.85 -10.17 0.28
C PHE A 132 0.18 -8.97 0.95
N LYS A 133 -0.32 -8.05 0.13
CA LYS A 133 -1.18 -6.94 0.55
C LYS A 133 -2.60 -7.25 0.07
N ILE A 134 -3.51 -7.47 1.01
CA ILE A 134 -4.89 -7.89 0.72
C ILE A 134 -5.84 -6.70 0.87
N GLU A 135 -6.47 -6.28 -0.23
CA GLU A 135 -7.36 -5.11 -0.33
C GLU A 135 -8.75 -5.48 -0.88
N CYS A 136 -9.10 -6.74 -0.88
CA CYS A 136 -10.38 -7.20 -1.46
C CYS A 136 -11.54 -7.13 -0.45
N ALA A 137 -12.76 -7.18 -0.97
CA ALA A 137 -13.94 -7.37 -0.12
C ALA A 137 -13.81 -8.67 0.70
N GLN A 138 -14.22 -8.64 1.95
CA GLN A 138 -14.08 -9.76 2.90
C GLN A 138 -12.62 -10.17 3.14
N ALA A 139 -11.70 -9.21 3.19
CA ALA A 139 -10.27 -9.41 3.35
C ALA A 139 -9.93 -10.35 4.51
N ALA A 140 -10.57 -10.19 5.67
CA ALA A 140 -10.34 -11.06 6.83
C ALA A 140 -10.58 -12.55 6.55
N ALA A 141 -11.60 -12.90 5.80
CA ALA A 141 -11.86 -14.30 5.44
C ALA A 141 -10.75 -14.85 4.53
N LYS A 142 -10.31 -14.06 3.54
CA LYS A 142 -9.23 -14.42 2.63
C LYS A 142 -7.88 -14.50 3.35
N LEU A 143 -7.61 -13.59 4.27
CA LEU A 143 -6.41 -13.59 5.12
C LEU A 143 -6.32 -14.86 5.95
N ARG A 144 -7.39 -15.26 6.66
CA ARG A 144 -7.41 -16.53 7.43
C ARG A 144 -7.08 -17.72 6.56
N GLN A 145 -7.69 -17.80 5.38
CA GLN A 145 -7.42 -18.90 4.45
C GLN A 145 -5.98 -18.87 3.96
N LEU A 146 -5.47 -17.69 3.57
CA LEU A 146 -4.10 -17.52 3.10
C LEU A 146 -3.07 -17.89 4.19
N VAL A 147 -3.28 -17.44 5.42
CA VAL A 147 -2.41 -17.78 6.55
C VAL A 147 -2.46 -19.28 6.85
N ASN A 148 -3.64 -19.92 6.83
CA ASN A 148 -3.76 -21.34 7.08
C ASN A 148 -3.08 -22.21 6.03
N GLU A 149 -3.18 -21.83 4.74
CA GLU A 149 -2.62 -22.61 3.63
C GLU A 149 -1.14 -22.28 3.34
N GLY A 150 -0.70 -21.04 3.66
CA GLY A 150 0.60 -20.50 3.31
C GLY A 150 1.56 -20.23 4.46
N ARG A 151 1.18 -20.50 5.71
CA ARG A 151 1.87 -20.06 6.94
C ARG A 151 3.40 -20.16 6.91
N GLU A 152 3.95 -21.24 6.39
CA GLU A 152 5.41 -21.48 6.42
C GLU A 152 6.17 -20.86 5.24
N ILE A 153 5.45 -20.35 4.24
CA ILE A 153 6.04 -19.91 2.97
C ILE A 153 5.74 -18.43 2.65
N ILE A 154 4.91 -17.78 3.46
CA ILE A 154 4.54 -16.38 3.28
C ILE A 154 5.09 -15.51 4.42
N GLU A 155 5.46 -14.30 4.09
CA GLU A 155 5.82 -13.22 5.01
C GLU A 155 4.71 -12.16 4.99
N GLY A 156 4.31 -11.68 6.15
CA GLY A 156 3.08 -10.92 6.30
C GLY A 156 1.92 -11.86 6.61
N PRO A 157 0.72 -11.75 6.05
CA PRO A 157 0.26 -10.73 5.08
C PRO A 157 -0.11 -9.40 5.73
N PHE A 158 -0.42 -8.38 4.88
CA PHE A 158 -0.76 -7.03 5.32
C PHE A 158 -2.20 -6.67 4.95
N ASP A 159 -2.90 -5.96 5.86
CA ASP A 159 -4.09 -5.20 5.51
C ASP A 159 -3.73 -4.10 4.51
N GLY A 160 -4.54 -3.93 3.48
CA GLY A 160 -4.21 -3.07 2.36
C GLY A 160 -5.19 -1.95 2.07
N GLU A 161 -6.33 -1.88 2.73
CA GLU A 161 -7.39 -0.89 2.46
C GLU A 161 -7.31 0.30 3.45
N GLU A 162 -6.13 0.92 3.55
CA GLU A 162 -5.84 2.08 4.41
C GLU A 162 -6.23 1.89 5.89
N GLY A 163 -6.44 0.66 6.32
CA GLY A 163 -6.83 0.35 7.69
C GLY A 163 -8.33 0.36 7.94
N ILE A 164 -9.19 0.45 6.91
CA ILE A 164 -10.65 0.53 7.10
C ILE A 164 -11.24 -0.74 7.74
N THR A 165 -10.59 -1.89 7.54
CA THR A 165 -10.96 -3.18 8.13
C THR A 165 -9.87 -3.74 9.04
N LEU A 166 -8.87 -2.94 9.38
CA LEU A 166 -7.61 -3.33 10.03
C LEU A 166 -7.81 -4.28 11.22
N PHE A 167 -8.76 -3.99 12.12
CA PHE A 167 -8.91 -4.80 13.33
C PHE A 167 -9.32 -6.25 13.00
N ALA A 168 -10.32 -6.41 12.11
CA ALA A 168 -10.75 -7.73 11.63
C ALA A 168 -9.64 -8.46 10.86
N ASP A 169 -8.80 -7.72 10.16
CA ASP A 169 -7.69 -8.28 9.39
C ASP A 169 -6.52 -8.71 10.30
N LEU A 170 -6.25 -7.98 11.38
CA LEU A 170 -5.32 -8.42 12.43
C LEU A 170 -5.80 -9.70 13.10
N GLU A 171 -7.08 -9.79 13.48
CA GLU A 171 -7.70 -11.01 14.01
C GLU A 171 -7.63 -12.20 13.02
N ALA A 172 -7.57 -11.89 11.74
CA ALA A 172 -7.43 -12.89 10.67
C ALA A 172 -5.99 -13.30 10.38
N GLY A 173 -5.00 -12.68 11.05
CA GLY A 173 -3.59 -13.01 10.94
C GLY A 173 -2.79 -12.05 10.07
N ALA A 174 -3.30 -10.86 9.74
CA ALA A 174 -2.48 -9.79 9.20
C ALA A 174 -1.42 -9.38 10.22
N THR A 175 -0.21 -9.07 9.75
CA THR A 175 0.93 -8.70 10.59
C THR A 175 1.28 -7.22 10.49
N GLY A 176 0.51 -6.45 9.74
CA GLY A 176 0.73 -5.03 9.53
C GLY A 176 -0.34 -4.43 8.63
N ASN A 177 -0.16 -3.15 8.36
CA ASN A 177 -1.04 -2.34 7.51
C ASN A 177 -0.22 -1.52 6.52
N MET A 178 -0.78 -1.30 5.34
CA MET A 178 -0.23 -0.40 4.34
C MET A 178 -1.21 0.74 4.07
N SER A 179 -1.13 1.77 4.88
CA SER A 179 -1.95 2.97 4.78
C SER A 179 -1.31 4.07 3.94
N SER A 180 -2.06 5.16 3.74
CA SER A 180 -1.53 6.39 3.17
C SER A 180 -0.50 7.06 4.10
N ALA A 181 0.21 8.07 3.59
CA ALA A 181 1.14 8.87 4.40
C ALA A 181 0.44 9.81 5.41
N MET A 182 -0.89 9.81 5.47
CA MET A 182 -1.64 10.69 6.36
C MET A 182 -1.59 10.25 7.83
N LEU A 183 -1.72 8.94 8.09
CA LEU A 183 -2.03 8.40 9.42
C LEU A 183 -1.08 7.31 9.97
N PRO A 184 0.13 7.07 9.47
CA PRO A 184 0.95 5.97 9.96
C PRO A 184 1.21 6.02 11.46
N ASP A 185 1.44 7.21 12.00
CA ASP A 185 1.69 7.47 13.42
C ASP A 185 0.49 7.15 14.34
N LEU A 186 -0.72 7.18 13.79
CA LEU A 186 -1.95 6.80 14.51
C LEU A 186 -2.28 5.30 14.35
N ILE A 187 -1.97 4.72 13.19
CA ILE A 187 -2.28 3.32 12.88
C ILE A 187 -1.25 2.37 13.49
N ARG A 188 0.05 2.71 13.43
CA ARG A 188 1.12 1.84 13.92
C ARG A 188 0.93 1.40 15.37
N PRO A 189 0.54 2.27 16.33
CA PRO A 189 0.28 1.84 17.70
C PRO A 189 -0.85 0.79 17.84
N VAL A 190 -1.85 0.81 16.96
CA VAL A 190 -2.91 -0.20 16.93
C VAL A 190 -2.32 -1.57 16.57
N VAL A 191 -1.53 -1.61 15.49
CA VAL A 191 -0.89 -2.85 15.02
C VAL A 191 0.04 -3.42 16.09
N LEU A 192 0.91 -2.58 16.68
CA LEU A 192 1.87 -3.03 17.69
C LEU A 192 1.19 -3.56 18.94
N ASP A 193 0.19 -2.86 19.47
CA ASP A 193 -0.53 -3.33 20.66
C ASP A 193 -1.25 -4.65 20.39
N PHE A 194 -1.84 -4.82 19.20
CA PHE A 194 -2.48 -6.08 18.83
C PHE A 194 -1.46 -7.24 18.77
N LEU A 195 -0.32 -7.03 18.12
CA LEU A 195 0.73 -8.03 17.99
C LEU A 195 1.39 -8.37 19.34
N ASP A 196 1.44 -7.41 20.27
CA ASP A 196 1.88 -7.60 21.65
C ASP A 196 0.84 -8.30 22.55
N GLY A 197 -0.34 -8.66 22.02
CA GLY A 197 -1.43 -9.29 22.75
C GLY A 197 -2.29 -8.33 23.57
N LYS A 198 -2.10 -7.01 23.44
CA LYS A 198 -2.91 -5.96 24.09
C LYS A 198 -4.14 -5.64 23.23
N VAL A 199 -5.00 -6.64 23.06
CA VAL A 199 -6.11 -6.60 22.08
C VAL A 199 -7.13 -5.51 22.42
N GLU A 200 -7.50 -5.34 23.69
CA GLU A 200 -8.48 -4.33 24.12
C GLU A 200 -7.96 -2.91 23.91
N GLU A 201 -6.67 -2.65 24.16
CA GLU A 201 -6.02 -1.38 23.91
C GLU A 201 -5.94 -1.06 22.40
N ALA A 202 -5.59 -2.07 21.61
CA ALA A 202 -5.57 -1.95 20.15
C ALA A 202 -6.96 -1.61 19.59
N GLU A 203 -7.99 -2.32 20.03
CA GLU A 203 -9.39 -2.08 19.64
C GLU A 203 -9.84 -0.67 20.03
N SER A 204 -9.55 -0.25 21.25
CA SER A 204 -9.90 1.08 21.74
C SER A 204 -9.25 2.18 20.90
N LYS A 205 -7.95 2.05 20.57
CA LYS A 205 -7.24 3.02 19.70
C LYS A 205 -7.81 3.00 18.29
N TYR A 206 -8.06 1.82 17.72
CA TYR A 206 -8.64 1.69 16.40
C TYR A 206 -10.00 2.36 16.28
N ASN A 207 -10.90 2.08 17.23
CA ASN A 207 -12.24 2.68 17.26
C ASN A 207 -12.20 4.22 17.36
N GLN A 208 -11.19 4.79 17.99
CA GLN A 208 -11.01 6.24 18.05
C GLN A 208 -10.66 6.84 16.69
N ILE A 209 -9.76 6.20 15.92
CA ILE A 209 -9.26 6.75 14.65
C ILE A 209 -10.08 6.32 13.43
N LEU A 210 -10.91 5.27 13.55
CA LEU A 210 -11.72 4.74 12.46
C LEU A 210 -12.57 5.79 11.73
N PRO A 211 -13.20 6.78 12.40
CA PRO A 211 -13.92 7.84 11.69
C PRO A 211 -13.05 8.64 10.71
N LEU A 212 -11.79 8.89 11.06
CA LEU A 212 -10.84 9.60 10.20
C LEU A 212 -10.37 8.71 9.04
N ILE A 213 -10.04 7.45 9.31
CA ILE A 213 -9.71 6.45 8.27
C ILE A 213 -10.87 6.32 7.28
N ASN A 214 -12.11 6.22 7.78
CA ASN A 214 -13.28 6.12 6.93
C ASN A 214 -13.48 7.38 6.07
N TYR A 215 -13.31 8.56 6.65
CA TYR A 215 -13.45 9.83 5.93
C TYR A 215 -12.39 9.95 4.82
N GLU A 216 -11.14 9.62 5.13
CA GLU A 216 -10.06 9.55 4.14
C GLU A 216 -10.45 8.64 2.99
N ASN A 217 -10.78 7.40 3.28
CA ASN A 217 -11.01 6.38 2.27
C ASN A 217 -12.27 6.65 1.43
N ARG A 218 -13.39 6.94 2.09
CA ARG A 218 -14.71 6.99 1.44
C ARG A 218 -15.12 8.37 0.90
N GLN A 219 -14.54 9.47 1.43
CA GLN A 219 -14.90 10.82 0.99
C GLN A 219 -13.78 11.48 0.16
N CYS A 220 -12.54 11.21 0.48
CA CYS A 220 -11.40 11.94 -0.10
C CYS A 220 -10.56 11.08 -1.05
N GLY A 221 -10.38 9.80 -0.76
CA GLY A 221 -9.43 8.95 -1.44
C GLY A 221 -8.00 9.47 -1.28
N PHE A 222 -7.12 9.14 -2.22
CA PHE A 222 -5.70 9.51 -2.16
C PHE A 222 -5.40 11.02 -2.11
N ARG A 223 -6.39 11.90 -2.35
CA ARG A 223 -6.24 13.35 -2.19
C ARG A 223 -6.08 13.77 -0.72
N ALA A 224 -6.60 12.98 0.23
CA ALA A 224 -6.56 13.30 1.65
C ALA A 224 -5.14 13.52 2.17
N ALA A 225 -4.23 12.61 1.87
CA ALA A 225 -2.85 12.71 2.32
C ALA A 225 -2.17 14.00 1.84
N LYS A 226 -2.35 14.36 0.56
CA LYS A 226 -1.79 15.62 0.02
C LYS A 226 -2.36 16.86 0.71
N ILE A 227 -3.66 16.89 0.97
CA ILE A 227 -4.31 18.01 1.66
C ILE A 227 -3.72 18.17 3.07
N ILE A 228 -3.69 17.10 3.84
CA ILE A 228 -3.19 17.15 5.22
C ILE A 228 -1.69 17.48 5.26
N MET A 229 -0.89 16.90 4.38
CA MET A 229 0.54 17.19 4.28
C MET A 229 0.83 18.64 3.86
N LYS A 230 -0.03 19.26 3.03
CA LYS A 230 0.07 20.66 2.69
C LYS A 230 -0.29 21.55 3.88
N GLU A 231 -1.39 21.27 4.55
CA GLU A 231 -1.81 22.03 5.74
C GLU A 231 -0.74 21.95 6.85
N GLY A 232 -0.10 20.79 7.03
CA GLY A 232 1.01 20.61 7.97
C GLY A 232 2.37 21.10 7.48
N GLY A 233 2.46 21.70 6.29
CA GLY A 233 3.71 22.26 5.76
C GLY A 233 4.71 21.22 5.23
N VAL A 234 4.34 19.94 5.15
CA VAL A 234 5.21 18.86 4.61
C VAL A 234 5.46 19.07 3.11
N ILE A 235 4.41 19.41 2.36
CA ILE A 235 4.47 19.69 0.93
C ILE A 235 3.90 21.06 0.60
N LYS A 236 4.31 21.64 -0.52
CA LYS A 236 3.91 23.00 -0.92
C LYS A 236 2.55 23.03 -1.63
N SER A 237 2.09 21.94 -2.20
CA SER A 237 0.89 21.86 -3.03
C SER A 237 0.16 20.55 -2.85
N ASP A 238 -1.16 20.59 -2.76
CA ASP A 238 -2.07 19.45 -2.75
C ASP A 238 -2.62 19.13 -4.16
N TYR A 239 -2.05 19.74 -5.20
CA TYR A 239 -2.43 19.50 -6.57
C TYR A 239 -2.31 18.01 -6.94
N CYS A 240 -3.37 17.46 -7.52
CA CYS A 240 -3.37 16.15 -8.17
C CYS A 240 -3.38 16.33 -9.69
N ARG A 241 -2.71 15.45 -10.42
CA ARG A 241 -2.65 15.52 -11.88
C ARG A 241 -4.01 15.29 -12.51
N HIS A 242 -4.28 16.01 -13.60
CA HIS A 242 -5.45 15.76 -14.44
C HIS A 242 -5.42 14.29 -14.95
N PRO A 243 -6.55 13.56 -14.99
CA PRO A 243 -7.94 14.04 -14.85
C PRO A 243 -8.52 13.97 -13.43
N ILE A 244 -7.69 13.91 -12.40
CA ILE A 244 -8.19 13.88 -11.02
C ILE A 244 -8.75 15.24 -10.64
N ALA A 245 -10.05 15.28 -10.37
CA ALA A 245 -10.71 16.51 -9.91
C ALA A 245 -10.32 16.82 -8.46
N PRO A 246 -10.22 18.11 -8.07
CA PRO A 246 -10.09 18.51 -6.67
C PRO A 246 -11.31 18.05 -5.86
N LEU A 247 -11.16 18.00 -4.54
CA LEU A 247 -12.32 17.82 -3.66
C LEU A 247 -13.16 19.10 -3.60
N GLU A 248 -14.44 18.89 -3.33
CA GLU A 248 -15.32 20.00 -2.92
C GLU A 248 -14.81 20.64 -1.63
N ASP A 249 -14.93 21.97 -1.53
CA ASP A 249 -14.40 22.74 -0.40
C ASP A 249 -14.94 22.23 0.94
N SER A 250 -16.23 21.92 1.02
CA SER A 250 -16.85 21.36 2.22
C SER A 250 -16.28 20.01 2.66
N THR A 251 -15.92 19.16 1.70
CA THR A 251 -15.28 17.86 1.98
C THR A 251 -13.84 18.08 2.47
N ARG A 252 -13.12 18.99 1.83
CA ARG A 252 -11.77 19.38 2.24
C ARG A 252 -11.73 19.95 3.67
N GLU A 253 -12.62 20.90 3.97
CA GLU A 253 -12.75 21.50 5.31
C GLU A 253 -13.13 20.44 6.35
N GLY A 254 -14.06 19.54 6.00
CA GLY A 254 -14.46 18.41 6.85
C GLY A 254 -13.30 17.50 7.20
N LEU A 255 -12.43 17.18 6.22
CA LEU A 255 -11.21 16.40 6.44
C LEU A 255 -10.28 17.08 7.43
N ILE A 256 -9.94 18.36 7.19
CA ILE A 256 -9.01 19.11 8.04
C ILE A 256 -9.57 19.21 9.48
N LYS A 257 -10.85 19.56 9.61
CA LYS A 257 -11.54 19.63 10.91
C LYS A 257 -11.52 18.30 11.65
N LEU A 258 -11.69 17.19 10.94
CA LEU A 258 -11.68 15.86 11.55
C LEU A 258 -10.25 15.47 11.94
N ALA A 259 -9.27 15.66 11.05
CA ALA A 259 -7.86 15.36 11.31
C ALA A 259 -7.30 16.17 12.49
N SER A 260 -7.71 17.43 12.64
CA SER A 260 -7.29 18.30 13.76
C SER A 260 -7.70 17.77 15.15
N LYS A 261 -8.63 16.82 15.24
CA LYS A 261 -8.97 16.17 16.52
C LYS A 261 -7.94 15.15 16.96
N TYR A 262 -7.18 14.63 16.02
CA TYR A 262 -6.20 13.55 16.22
C TYR A 262 -4.76 14.03 16.10
N ASN A 263 -4.54 15.19 15.48
CA ASN A 263 -3.24 15.82 15.28
C ASN A 263 -2.18 14.85 14.69
N PRO A 264 -2.45 14.18 13.55
CA PRO A 264 -1.44 13.34 12.94
C PRO A 264 -0.18 14.14 12.60
N VAL A 265 0.99 13.51 12.66
CA VAL A 265 2.27 14.15 12.36
C VAL A 265 2.25 14.86 11.01
N ALA A 266 1.59 14.30 10.01
CA ALA A 266 1.44 14.94 8.69
C ALA A 266 0.76 16.31 8.73
N LEU A 267 -0.12 16.57 9.70
CA LEU A 267 -0.80 17.86 9.90
C LEU A 267 -0.01 18.83 10.78
N THR A 268 0.79 18.31 11.71
CA THR A 268 1.47 19.12 12.73
C THR A 268 2.96 19.34 12.47
N TRP A 269 3.49 18.83 11.36
CA TRP A 269 4.90 18.80 11.02
C TRP A 269 5.64 20.15 11.10
N GLY A 270 5.06 21.19 10.54
CA GLY A 270 5.67 22.52 10.43
C GLY A 270 5.05 23.58 11.36
N LEU A 271 4.25 23.15 12.34
CA LEU A 271 3.57 24.04 13.28
C LEU A 271 4.37 24.23 14.55
#